data_019830f11c4e2ae794a086df45b9a9e6
#
_entry.id   019830f11c4e2ae794a086df45b9a9e6
#
_cell.length_a   1.000
_cell.length_b   1.000
_cell.length_c   1.000
_cell.angle_alpha   90.00
_cell.angle_beta   90.00
_cell.angle_gamma   90.00
#
_symmetry.space_group_name_H-M   'P 1'
#
loop_
_entity.id
_entity.type
_entity.pdbx_description
1 polymer ?
#
loop_
_entity_poly.entity_id
_entity_poly.type
_entity_poly.pdbx_seq_one_letter_code
_entity_poly.pdbx_strand_id
1 'polypeptide(L)'
;SEMRTRRAIADDAMDLYSGCHKIESDLTEASKAVKELSREANDIFNSVCAAGGHFTTDGNVYDADQNYKVNVDHIYKSGRNLWEGISDANQKLNAMVALCIRKAKDIVNFIDGVYNEIIQLNKKAKGAKASVLNWNQRPSSSWDVEEVNDWWTSRSPQEQIDIIKNKSDWIRNLDGIPCSDRHKANIMYLRNKYISINNEMSLIMRKNRPPFTLNEEKRLTELSDMKQPLDILQKNFSIPISDEEINTLLNQKSFNYSLIGFRDSPKANLRAIVGVGDVDNANHVMVHTPGMNSTVDKNIFGKNGNWGGGIRDMNNILQLTRMILSKSDRKDQSVAGIYNLNYVAPSWNDTFFNTDGSVLSNEHAKDGAKKLSRLCDAVQTTHNGDPHMIVTGHSYGSLLSAYALNRTTAPDGYTAFGPPGFGKGGNSNLNMLPGHVFVGGARGDPVAGSAWHNTPPSAIPDHNVDYEHFSTEKWKSPSGEVYAGSYGHSEYMNKTDDGHYRTSAYNIASILAGNGMAAPEN
;
A
#
# COMPACT_ATOMS: atom_id res chain seq x y z
N SER A 1 -19.88 -36.88 20.24
CA SER A 1 -19.63 -35.69 19.38
C SER A 1 -18.27 -35.06 19.68
N GLU A 2 -17.91 -34.77 20.90
CA GLU A 2 -16.66 -34.12 21.32
C GLU A 2 -15.38 -34.87 20.91
N MET A 3 -15.39 -36.21 21.04
CA MET A 3 -14.25 -37.05 20.63
C MET A 3 -14.01 -37.03 19.10
N ARG A 4 -15.07 -36.92 18.29
CA ARG A 4 -14.94 -36.79 16.81
C ARG A 4 -14.34 -35.44 16.44
N THR A 5 -14.74 -34.36 17.12
CA THR A 5 -14.19 -33.02 16.88
C THR A 5 -12.72 -32.94 17.29
N ARG A 6 -12.32 -33.50 18.42
CA ARG A 6 -10.91 -33.55 18.86
C ARG A 6 -10.03 -34.35 17.90
N ARG A 7 -10.57 -35.44 17.31
CA ARG A 7 -9.84 -36.26 16.36
C ARG A 7 -9.64 -35.53 15.02
N ALA A 8 -10.68 -34.83 14.52
CA ALA A 8 -10.58 -34.02 13.34
C ALA A 8 -9.54 -32.88 13.49
N ILE A 9 -9.50 -32.19 14.64
CA ILE A 9 -8.50 -31.17 14.96
C ILE A 9 -7.08 -31.75 14.99
N ALA A 10 -6.91 -32.97 15.54
CA ALA A 10 -5.61 -33.64 15.55
C ALA A 10 -5.15 -34.05 14.15
N ASP A 11 -6.08 -34.56 13.31
CA ASP A 11 -5.79 -34.93 11.95
C ASP A 11 -5.43 -33.71 11.09
N ASP A 12 -6.16 -32.59 11.23
CA ASP A 12 -5.85 -31.30 10.57
C ASP A 12 -4.48 -30.73 11.02
N ALA A 13 -4.13 -30.87 12.31
CA ALA A 13 -2.83 -30.43 12.82
C ALA A 13 -1.66 -31.28 12.27
N MET A 14 -1.87 -32.58 12.09
CA MET A 14 -0.89 -33.49 11.47
C MET A 14 -0.69 -33.18 10.00
N ASP A 15 -1.78 -32.87 9.26
CA ASP A 15 -1.72 -32.47 7.86
C ASP A 15 -0.97 -31.13 7.71
N LEU A 16 -1.22 -30.18 8.61
CA LEU A 16 -0.50 -28.89 8.64
C LEU A 16 0.99 -29.10 8.89
N TYR A 17 1.34 -29.92 9.88
CA TYR A 17 2.74 -30.25 10.21
C TYR A 17 3.46 -30.90 9.01
N SER A 18 2.81 -31.85 8.36
CA SER A 18 3.35 -32.53 7.18
C SER A 18 3.54 -31.57 5.99
N GLY A 19 2.60 -30.63 5.79
CA GLY A 19 2.69 -29.58 4.78
C GLY A 19 3.86 -28.63 5.04
N CYS A 20 4.03 -28.17 6.28
CA CYS A 20 5.17 -27.31 6.66
C CYS A 20 6.51 -28.01 6.44
N HIS A 21 6.62 -29.28 6.79
CA HIS A 21 7.84 -30.07 6.59
C HIS A 21 8.18 -30.25 5.09
N LYS A 22 7.16 -30.45 4.25
CA LYS A 22 7.36 -30.50 2.80
C LYS A 22 7.89 -29.18 2.25
N ILE A 23 7.29 -28.06 2.65
CA ILE A 23 7.75 -26.70 2.27
C ILE A 23 9.21 -26.46 2.69
N GLU A 24 9.60 -26.83 3.91
CA GLU A 24 10.97 -26.73 4.39
C GLU A 24 11.94 -27.53 3.52
N SER A 25 11.57 -28.77 3.16
CA SER A 25 12.35 -29.62 2.28
C SER A 25 12.53 -28.98 0.90
N ASP A 26 11.43 -28.51 0.31
CA ASP A 26 11.40 -27.94 -1.02
C ASP A 26 12.21 -26.63 -1.10
N LEU A 27 12.11 -25.76 -0.10
CA LEU A 27 12.94 -24.53 0.02
C LEU A 27 14.42 -24.85 0.17
N THR A 28 14.76 -25.92 0.87
CA THR A 28 16.14 -26.39 1.03
C THR A 28 16.70 -26.86 -0.31
N GLU A 29 15.94 -27.58 -1.10
CA GLU A 29 16.34 -28.05 -2.42
C GLU A 29 16.49 -26.88 -3.42
N ALA A 30 15.57 -25.92 -3.41
CA ALA A 30 15.69 -24.69 -4.20
C ALA A 30 16.94 -23.88 -3.85
N SER A 31 17.24 -23.71 -2.55
CA SER A 31 18.45 -23.05 -2.08
C SER A 31 19.73 -23.73 -2.57
N LYS A 32 19.74 -25.07 -2.59
CA LYS A 32 20.87 -25.83 -3.12
C LYS A 32 21.04 -25.62 -4.63
N ALA A 33 19.96 -25.65 -5.40
CA ALA A 33 19.98 -25.40 -6.84
C ALA A 33 20.51 -24.00 -7.18
N VAL A 34 20.09 -22.96 -6.44
CA VAL A 34 20.61 -21.59 -6.60
C VAL A 34 22.11 -21.50 -6.32
N LYS A 35 22.58 -22.16 -5.25
CA LYS A 35 24.03 -22.19 -4.92
C LYS A 35 24.87 -22.91 -6.01
N GLU A 36 24.36 -23.99 -6.57
CA GLU A 36 25.04 -24.71 -7.67
C GLU A 36 25.11 -23.82 -8.92
N LEU A 37 24.03 -23.14 -9.28
CA LEU A 37 23.97 -22.18 -10.39
C LEU A 37 24.96 -21.03 -10.21
N SER A 38 25.04 -20.45 -9.01
CA SER A 38 25.99 -19.39 -8.68
C SER A 38 27.44 -19.85 -8.82
N ARG A 39 27.73 -21.10 -8.42
CA ARG A 39 29.07 -21.69 -8.61
C ARG A 39 29.41 -21.86 -10.08
N GLU A 40 28.50 -22.46 -10.88
CA GLU A 40 28.71 -22.65 -12.31
C GLU A 40 28.90 -21.31 -13.04
N ALA A 41 28.11 -20.27 -12.66
CA ALA A 41 28.27 -18.92 -13.19
C ALA A 41 29.68 -18.34 -12.89
N ASN A 42 30.16 -18.49 -11.66
CA ASN A 42 31.48 -18.03 -11.25
C ASN A 42 32.62 -18.81 -11.97
N ASP A 43 32.43 -20.10 -12.18
CA ASP A 43 33.42 -20.92 -12.90
C ASP A 43 33.54 -20.50 -14.37
N ILE A 44 32.42 -20.18 -15.02
CA ILE A 44 32.41 -19.65 -16.40
C ILE A 44 33.01 -18.25 -16.43
N PHE A 45 32.63 -17.36 -15.52
CA PHE A 45 33.19 -16.02 -15.39
C PHE A 45 34.72 -16.08 -15.27
N ASN A 46 35.23 -16.90 -14.35
CA ASN A 46 36.66 -17.09 -14.14
C ASN A 46 37.37 -17.68 -15.39
N SER A 47 36.70 -18.59 -16.10
CA SER A 47 37.24 -19.18 -17.32
C SER A 47 37.38 -18.16 -18.47
N VAL A 48 36.38 -17.27 -18.60
CA VAL A 48 36.39 -16.17 -19.57
C VAL A 48 37.50 -15.15 -19.22
N CYS A 49 37.58 -14.75 -17.95
CA CYS A 49 38.63 -13.83 -17.48
C CYS A 49 40.04 -14.43 -17.64
N ALA A 50 40.24 -15.73 -17.38
CA ALA A 50 41.51 -16.41 -17.57
C ALA A 50 41.90 -16.51 -19.04
N ALA A 51 40.93 -16.52 -19.96
CA ALA A 51 41.15 -16.45 -21.41
C ALA A 51 41.39 -15.03 -21.95
N GLY A 52 41.46 -14.02 -21.08
CA GLY A 52 41.65 -12.60 -21.45
C GLY A 52 40.39 -11.88 -21.91
N GLY A 53 39.23 -12.48 -21.74
CA GLY A 53 37.95 -11.85 -22.02
C GLY A 53 37.40 -11.03 -20.84
N HIS A 54 36.55 -10.07 -21.10
CA HIS A 54 35.80 -9.35 -20.08
C HIS A 54 34.32 -9.24 -20.47
N PHE A 55 33.45 -9.10 -19.45
CA PHE A 55 32.03 -8.93 -19.64
C PHE A 55 31.66 -7.44 -19.64
N THR A 56 30.72 -7.07 -20.49
CA THR A 56 30.09 -5.75 -20.47
C THR A 56 28.77 -5.81 -19.74
N THR A 57 28.24 -4.65 -19.38
CA THR A 57 26.95 -4.52 -18.67
C THR A 57 25.74 -5.03 -19.46
N ASP A 58 25.88 -5.16 -20.79
CA ASP A 58 24.88 -5.76 -21.68
C ASP A 58 25.03 -7.28 -21.87
N GLY A 59 25.97 -7.89 -21.12
CA GLY A 59 26.17 -9.34 -21.09
C GLY A 59 26.98 -9.91 -22.26
N ASN A 60 27.61 -9.05 -23.06
CA ASN A 60 28.50 -9.50 -24.12
C ASN A 60 29.95 -9.73 -23.60
N VAL A 61 30.66 -10.62 -24.24
CA VAL A 61 32.09 -10.93 -23.93
C VAL A 61 32.93 -10.25 -25.01
N TYR A 62 33.93 -9.48 -24.56
CA TYR A 62 34.88 -8.78 -25.42
C TYR A 62 36.32 -9.17 -25.07
N ASP A 63 37.20 -9.00 -26.04
CA ASP A 63 38.65 -9.14 -25.84
C ASP A 63 39.19 -8.00 -24.96
N ALA A 64 40.27 -8.27 -24.21
CA ALA A 64 40.88 -7.36 -23.23
C ALA A 64 41.31 -5.99 -23.80
N ASP A 65 41.51 -5.85 -25.09
CA ASP A 65 42.01 -4.62 -25.71
C ASP A 65 40.94 -3.62 -26.18
N GLN A 66 39.66 -3.89 -26.01
CA GLN A 66 38.53 -3.01 -26.42
C GLN A 66 38.58 -2.39 -27.82
N ASN A 67 39.57 -2.76 -28.62
CA ASN A 67 39.76 -2.25 -29.97
C ASN A 67 39.14 -3.20 -30.98
N TYR A 68 37.97 -2.83 -31.47
CA TYR A 68 37.32 -3.45 -32.62
C TYR A 68 38.14 -3.37 -33.93
N LYS A 69 39.32 -2.77 -33.88
CA LYS A 69 40.36 -2.81 -34.87
C LYS A 69 41.58 -3.60 -34.34
N VAL A 70 41.35 -4.83 -33.94
CA VAL A 70 42.43 -5.76 -33.88
C VAL A 70 42.93 -5.96 -35.31
N ASN A 71 44.17 -5.58 -35.53
CA ASN A 71 44.83 -5.74 -36.79
C ASN A 71 44.73 -7.22 -37.24
N VAL A 72 43.92 -7.47 -38.26
CA VAL A 72 43.55 -8.81 -38.75
C VAL A 72 44.77 -9.70 -38.97
N ASP A 73 45.94 -9.14 -39.25
CA ASP A 73 47.20 -9.86 -39.44
C ASP A 73 47.81 -10.44 -38.15
N HIS A 74 47.51 -9.87 -36.99
CA HIS A 74 48.00 -10.43 -35.68
C HIS A 74 47.08 -11.56 -35.20
N ILE A 75 45.82 -11.53 -35.53
CA ILE A 75 44.87 -12.61 -35.25
C ILE A 75 45.16 -13.86 -36.05
N TYR A 76 45.69 -13.74 -37.27
CA TYR A 76 45.99 -14.88 -38.15
C TYR A 76 47.16 -15.78 -37.65
N LYS A 77 48.03 -15.30 -36.80
CA LYS A 77 49.18 -16.07 -36.29
C LYS A 77 49.06 -16.68 -34.91
N SER A 78 48.24 -16.10 -34.03
CA SER A 78 47.88 -16.65 -32.71
C SER A 78 46.40 -16.95 -32.56
N GLY A 79 45.59 -16.64 -33.56
CA GLY A 79 44.20 -16.33 -33.45
C GLY A 79 43.21 -17.50 -33.58
N ARG A 80 43.65 -18.64 -34.06
CA ARG A 80 42.71 -19.76 -34.18
C ARG A 80 42.28 -20.27 -32.81
N ASN A 81 43.22 -20.39 -31.87
CA ASN A 81 42.93 -20.87 -30.53
C ASN A 81 42.17 -19.83 -29.66
N LEU A 82 42.40 -18.53 -29.88
CA LEU A 82 41.70 -17.48 -29.13
C LEU A 82 40.26 -17.32 -29.62
N TRP A 83 40.04 -17.33 -30.94
CA TRP A 83 38.69 -17.25 -31.53
C TRP A 83 37.86 -18.50 -31.25
N GLU A 84 38.46 -19.67 -31.29
CA GLU A 84 37.80 -20.92 -30.88
C GLU A 84 37.46 -20.88 -29.40
N GLY A 85 38.31 -20.34 -28.53
CA GLY A 85 38.07 -20.16 -27.12
C GLY A 85 36.96 -19.15 -26.80
N ILE A 86 36.93 -18.00 -27.51
CA ILE A 86 35.88 -16.97 -27.37
C ILE A 86 34.56 -17.48 -27.94
N SER A 87 34.58 -18.18 -29.09
CA SER A 87 33.37 -18.79 -29.65
C SER A 87 32.78 -19.86 -28.73
N ASP A 88 33.64 -20.71 -28.14
CA ASP A 88 33.24 -21.72 -27.16
C ASP A 88 32.75 -21.09 -25.87
N ALA A 89 33.37 -20.02 -25.38
CA ALA A 89 32.94 -19.27 -24.22
C ALA A 89 31.57 -18.57 -24.46
N ASN A 90 31.35 -17.95 -25.64
CA ASN A 90 30.07 -17.40 -26.03
C ASN A 90 28.97 -18.46 -26.15
N GLN A 91 29.30 -19.61 -26.70
CA GLN A 91 28.33 -20.71 -26.79
C GLN A 91 27.97 -21.25 -25.40
N LYS A 92 28.95 -21.39 -24.51
CA LYS A 92 28.74 -21.78 -23.11
C LYS A 92 27.97 -20.73 -22.35
N LEU A 93 28.27 -19.44 -22.54
CA LEU A 93 27.54 -18.33 -21.93
C LEU A 93 26.06 -18.31 -22.37
N ASN A 94 25.80 -18.42 -23.68
CA ASN A 94 24.42 -18.48 -24.20
C ASN A 94 23.66 -19.70 -23.68
N ALA A 95 24.31 -20.85 -23.60
CA ALA A 95 23.72 -22.05 -23.01
C ALA A 95 23.42 -21.87 -21.52
N MET A 96 24.29 -21.16 -20.79
CA MET A 96 24.09 -20.85 -19.38
C MET A 96 22.97 -19.82 -19.16
N VAL A 97 22.91 -18.76 -19.96
CA VAL A 97 21.79 -17.80 -19.92
C VAL A 97 20.45 -18.50 -20.16
N ALA A 98 20.40 -19.39 -21.16
CA ALA A 98 19.21 -20.18 -21.42
C ALA A 98 18.85 -21.13 -20.25
N LEU A 99 19.86 -21.70 -19.60
CA LEU A 99 19.70 -22.51 -18.39
C LEU A 99 19.19 -21.68 -17.21
N CYS A 100 19.78 -20.48 -16.97
CA CYS A 100 19.35 -19.56 -15.93
C CYS A 100 17.90 -19.12 -16.11
N ILE A 101 17.50 -18.76 -17.34
CA ILE A 101 16.11 -18.40 -17.66
C ILE A 101 15.16 -19.58 -17.38
N ARG A 102 15.54 -20.80 -17.76
CA ARG A 102 14.74 -21.99 -17.50
C ARG A 102 14.62 -22.28 -16.01
N LYS A 103 15.73 -22.23 -15.28
CA LYS A 103 15.77 -22.43 -13.83
C LYS A 103 15.03 -21.33 -13.07
N ALA A 104 15.10 -20.08 -13.53
CA ALA A 104 14.31 -18.99 -12.96
C ALA A 104 12.78 -19.26 -13.13
N LYS A 105 12.35 -19.73 -14.30
CA LYS A 105 10.95 -20.17 -14.51
C LYS A 105 10.55 -21.34 -13.62
N ASP A 106 11.44 -22.32 -13.46
CA ASP A 106 11.20 -23.46 -12.56
C ASP A 106 11.04 -23.00 -11.12
N ILE A 107 11.86 -22.04 -10.67
CA ILE A 107 11.76 -21.43 -9.33
C ILE A 107 10.46 -20.64 -9.16
N VAL A 108 10.05 -19.85 -10.15
CA VAL A 108 8.78 -19.12 -10.11
C VAL A 108 7.62 -20.11 -10.01
N ASN A 109 7.57 -21.13 -10.86
CA ASN A 109 6.53 -22.15 -10.81
C ASN A 109 6.51 -22.91 -9.47
N PHE A 110 7.67 -23.13 -8.89
CA PHE A 110 7.81 -23.75 -7.59
C PHE A 110 7.30 -22.84 -6.46
N ILE A 111 7.65 -21.55 -6.49
CA ILE A 111 7.14 -20.54 -5.53
C ILE A 111 5.62 -20.45 -5.60
N ASP A 112 5.05 -20.43 -6.82
CA ASP A 112 3.59 -20.43 -7.03
C ASP A 112 2.95 -21.70 -6.46
N GLY A 113 3.60 -22.85 -6.59
CA GLY A 113 3.18 -24.11 -6.00
C GLY A 113 3.15 -24.06 -4.48
N VAL A 114 4.24 -23.58 -3.86
CA VAL A 114 4.36 -23.41 -2.41
C VAL A 114 3.33 -22.41 -1.89
N TYR A 115 3.14 -21.30 -2.59
CA TYR A 115 2.15 -20.28 -2.24
C TYR A 115 0.73 -20.88 -2.23
N ASN A 116 0.37 -21.65 -3.24
CA ASN A 116 -0.93 -22.33 -3.29
C ASN A 116 -1.09 -23.37 -2.16
N GLU A 117 -0.04 -24.11 -1.82
CA GLU A 117 -0.09 -25.04 -0.68
C GLU A 117 -0.27 -24.29 0.65
N ILE A 118 0.43 -23.17 0.87
CA ILE A 118 0.25 -22.31 2.04
C ILE A 118 -1.19 -21.81 2.15
N ILE A 119 -1.78 -21.37 1.03
CA ILE A 119 -3.19 -20.95 1.00
C ILE A 119 -4.12 -22.10 1.43
N GLN A 120 -3.90 -23.32 0.92
CA GLN A 120 -4.73 -24.48 1.29
C GLN A 120 -4.56 -24.88 2.76
N LEU A 121 -3.33 -24.84 3.27
CA LEU A 121 -3.03 -25.10 4.67
C LEU A 121 -3.65 -24.06 5.59
N ASN A 122 -3.58 -22.77 5.20
CA ASN A 122 -4.26 -21.69 5.91
C ASN A 122 -5.79 -21.91 5.94
N LYS A 123 -6.40 -22.31 4.83
CA LYS A 123 -7.84 -22.64 4.80
C LYS A 123 -8.18 -23.77 5.76
N LYS A 124 -7.35 -24.81 5.84
CA LYS A 124 -7.54 -25.93 6.78
C LYS A 124 -7.36 -25.49 8.24
N ALA A 125 -6.31 -24.72 8.54
CA ALA A 125 -6.05 -24.18 9.86
C ALA A 125 -7.17 -23.24 10.34
N LYS A 126 -7.70 -22.41 9.42
CA LYS A 126 -8.84 -21.53 9.67
C LYS A 126 -10.12 -22.32 9.99
N GLY A 127 -10.38 -23.41 9.28
CA GLY A 127 -11.50 -24.30 9.57
C GLY A 127 -11.44 -24.92 10.98
N ALA A 128 -10.25 -25.27 11.45
CA ALA A 128 -10.04 -25.79 12.82
C ALA A 128 -10.23 -24.70 13.89
N LYS A 129 -9.78 -23.46 13.65
CA LYS A 129 -9.91 -22.30 14.55
C LYS A 129 -11.38 -21.81 14.62
N ALA A 130 -12.10 -21.85 13.50
CA ALA A 130 -13.50 -21.45 13.42
C ALA A 130 -14.44 -22.25 14.32
N SER A 131 -14.11 -23.49 14.66
CA SER A 131 -14.90 -24.34 15.55
C SER A 131 -14.86 -23.91 17.03
N VAL A 132 -13.92 -23.04 17.41
CA VAL A 132 -13.69 -22.57 18.78
C VAL A 132 -14.31 -21.19 19.06
N LEU A 133 -14.52 -20.38 18.00
CA LEU A 133 -15.04 -19.02 18.14
C LEU A 133 -16.59 -19.02 18.21
N ASN A 134 -17.13 -18.26 19.15
CA ASN A 134 -18.57 -18.07 19.26
C ASN A 134 -19.07 -17.06 18.21
N TRP A 135 -19.36 -17.55 17.01
CA TRP A 135 -19.69 -16.77 15.81
C TRP A 135 -20.99 -15.94 15.90
N ASN A 136 -21.81 -16.15 16.93
CA ASN A 136 -23.05 -15.41 17.09
C ASN A 136 -22.88 -14.08 17.82
N GLN A 137 -21.67 -13.75 18.24
CA GLN A 137 -21.36 -12.53 18.95
C GLN A 137 -20.78 -11.46 18.01
N ARG A 138 -20.85 -10.19 18.46
CA ARG A 138 -20.11 -9.09 17.85
C ARG A 138 -18.62 -9.42 17.82
N PRO A 139 -17.91 -9.20 16.72
CA PRO A 139 -16.46 -9.37 16.66
C PRO A 139 -15.78 -8.55 17.76
N SER A 140 -14.80 -9.15 18.44
CA SER A 140 -14.01 -8.44 19.43
C SER A 140 -13.00 -7.52 18.74
N SER A 141 -12.74 -6.35 19.32
CA SER A 141 -11.65 -5.48 18.89
C SER A 141 -10.24 -6.07 19.10
N SER A 142 -10.15 -7.17 19.88
CA SER A 142 -8.91 -7.91 20.09
C SER A 142 -8.64 -8.99 19.04
N TRP A 143 -9.61 -9.28 18.18
CA TRP A 143 -9.43 -10.24 17.10
C TRP A 143 -8.43 -9.70 16.08
N ASP A 144 -7.60 -10.58 15.53
CA ASP A 144 -6.76 -10.24 14.39
C ASP A 144 -7.61 -10.04 13.11
N VAL A 145 -6.96 -9.62 12.05
CA VAL A 145 -7.64 -9.29 10.78
C VAL A 145 -8.24 -10.53 10.14
N GLU A 146 -7.51 -11.63 10.20
CA GLU A 146 -7.93 -12.94 9.67
C GLU A 146 -9.13 -13.48 10.43
N GLU A 147 -9.13 -13.40 11.76
CA GLU A 147 -10.26 -13.82 12.60
C GLU A 147 -11.55 -13.05 12.25
N VAL A 148 -11.40 -11.74 12.01
CA VAL A 148 -12.53 -10.90 11.59
C VAL A 148 -13.01 -11.29 10.19
N ASN A 149 -12.10 -11.51 9.25
CA ASN A 149 -12.45 -11.90 7.89
C ASN A 149 -13.11 -13.30 7.85
N ASP A 150 -12.61 -14.26 8.61
CA ASP A 150 -13.21 -15.59 8.75
C ASP A 150 -14.61 -15.51 9.34
N TRP A 151 -14.80 -14.69 10.37
CA TRP A 151 -16.13 -14.41 10.93
C TRP A 151 -17.07 -13.81 9.89
N TRP A 152 -16.59 -12.85 9.07
CA TRP A 152 -17.41 -12.20 8.05
C TRP A 152 -17.78 -13.14 6.91
N THR A 153 -16.80 -13.85 6.37
CA THR A 153 -16.98 -14.77 5.24
C THR A 153 -17.75 -16.03 5.59
N SER A 154 -17.82 -16.39 6.88
CA SER A 154 -18.68 -17.49 7.35
C SER A 154 -20.17 -17.13 7.38
N ARG A 155 -20.53 -15.85 7.24
CA ARG A 155 -21.92 -15.39 7.20
C ARG A 155 -22.53 -15.62 5.83
N SER A 156 -23.81 -16.01 5.82
CA SER A 156 -24.56 -16.01 4.57
C SER A 156 -24.72 -14.56 4.04
N PRO A 157 -24.93 -14.38 2.73
CA PRO A 157 -25.16 -13.05 2.16
C PRO A 157 -26.29 -12.29 2.85
N GLN A 158 -27.36 -12.98 3.28
CA GLN A 158 -28.45 -12.36 3.99
C GLN A 158 -28.06 -11.88 5.39
N GLU A 159 -27.27 -12.68 6.13
CA GLU A 159 -26.74 -12.27 7.44
C GLU A 159 -25.79 -11.07 7.32
N GLN A 160 -24.96 -11.02 6.27
CA GLN A 160 -24.10 -9.88 5.99
C GLN A 160 -24.93 -8.62 5.74
N ILE A 161 -25.97 -8.70 4.92
CA ILE A 161 -26.91 -7.59 4.67
C ILE A 161 -27.58 -7.14 5.97
N ASP A 162 -28.05 -8.07 6.79
CA ASP A 162 -28.72 -7.77 8.06
C ASP A 162 -27.77 -7.08 9.06
N ILE A 163 -26.51 -7.49 9.11
CA ILE A 163 -25.48 -6.85 9.93
C ILE A 163 -25.18 -5.43 9.42
N ILE A 164 -24.99 -5.25 8.11
CA ILE A 164 -24.77 -3.93 7.50
C ILE A 164 -25.94 -3.00 7.81
N LYS A 165 -27.18 -3.47 7.66
CA LYS A 165 -28.40 -2.67 7.81
C LYS A 165 -28.68 -2.34 9.27
N ASN A 166 -28.61 -3.32 10.18
CA ASN A 166 -29.13 -3.24 11.54
C ASN A 166 -28.05 -3.16 12.63
N LYS A 167 -26.81 -3.55 12.30
CA LYS A 167 -25.66 -3.61 13.22
C LYS A 167 -24.41 -3.00 12.60
N SER A 168 -24.57 -1.99 11.76
CA SER A 168 -23.49 -1.32 11.03
C SER A 168 -22.30 -0.91 11.92
N ASP A 169 -22.58 -0.54 13.17
CA ASP A 169 -21.59 -0.20 14.18
C ASP A 169 -20.63 -1.35 14.53
N TRP A 170 -21.02 -2.60 14.25
CA TRP A 170 -20.16 -3.76 14.50
C TRP A 170 -18.97 -3.83 13.55
N ILE A 171 -19.16 -3.39 12.30
CA ILE A 171 -18.22 -3.68 11.21
C ILE A 171 -17.66 -2.44 10.49
N ARG A 172 -18.31 -1.28 10.61
CA ARG A 172 -17.99 -0.08 9.83
C ARG A 172 -16.54 0.42 9.91
N ASN A 173 -15.86 0.16 11.02
CA ASN A 173 -14.47 0.51 11.26
C ASN A 173 -13.60 -0.71 11.62
N LEU A 174 -14.08 -1.91 11.32
CA LEU A 174 -13.41 -3.14 11.70
C LEU A 174 -12.53 -3.65 10.57
N ASP A 175 -11.23 -3.72 10.79
CA ASP A 175 -10.26 -4.27 9.86
C ASP A 175 -10.47 -5.79 9.75
N GLY A 176 -10.46 -6.32 8.51
CA GLY A 176 -10.85 -7.68 8.17
C GLY A 176 -12.23 -7.80 7.52
N ILE A 177 -12.95 -6.67 7.39
CA ILE A 177 -14.17 -6.56 6.57
C ILE A 177 -13.79 -5.91 5.23
N PRO A 178 -14.28 -6.40 4.06
CA PRO A 178 -14.03 -5.80 2.76
C PRO A 178 -14.36 -4.29 2.73
N CYS A 179 -13.58 -3.52 1.98
CA CYS A 179 -13.73 -2.07 1.90
C CYS A 179 -15.12 -1.65 1.42
N SER A 180 -15.70 -2.38 0.47
CA SER A 180 -17.06 -2.16 -0.03
C SER A 180 -18.13 -2.38 1.04
N ASP A 181 -18.00 -3.41 1.88
CA ASP A 181 -18.97 -3.68 2.95
C ASP A 181 -18.80 -2.71 4.13
N ARG A 182 -17.56 -2.31 4.44
CA ARG A 182 -17.32 -1.21 5.39
C ARG A 182 -17.95 0.09 4.91
N HIS A 183 -17.86 0.39 3.60
CA HIS A 183 -18.53 1.55 3.02
C HIS A 183 -20.04 1.50 3.24
N LYS A 184 -20.70 0.39 2.87
CA LYS A 184 -22.15 0.21 3.08
C LYS A 184 -22.52 0.41 4.56
N ALA A 185 -21.76 -0.21 5.47
CA ALA A 185 -21.98 -0.07 6.90
C ALA A 185 -21.79 1.37 7.41
N ASN A 186 -20.77 2.08 6.89
CA ASN A 186 -20.55 3.48 7.23
C ASN A 186 -21.69 4.37 6.75
N ILE A 187 -22.21 4.16 5.53
CA ILE A 187 -23.36 4.91 5.00
C ILE A 187 -24.63 4.64 5.81
N MET A 188 -24.89 3.37 6.17
CA MET A 188 -26.03 3.02 7.02
C MET A 188 -25.92 3.63 8.43
N TYR A 189 -24.72 3.62 9.01
CA TYR A 189 -24.48 4.28 10.30
C TYR A 189 -24.72 5.79 10.22
N LEU A 190 -24.19 6.47 9.20
CA LEU A 190 -24.41 7.90 8.97
C LEU A 190 -25.91 8.22 8.86
N ARG A 191 -26.62 7.43 8.06
CA ARG A 191 -28.09 7.57 7.90
C ARG A 191 -28.81 7.49 9.24
N ASN A 192 -28.57 6.41 9.99
CA ASN A 192 -29.28 6.16 11.25
C ASN A 192 -28.98 7.25 12.29
N LYS A 193 -27.70 7.66 12.38
CA LYS A 193 -27.28 8.71 13.31
C LYS A 193 -27.87 10.08 12.91
N TYR A 194 -27.87 10.41 11.61
CA TYR A 194 -28.43 11.65 11.10
C TYR A 194 -29.95 11.76 11.36
N ILE A 195 -30.66 10.67 11.11
CA ILE A 195 -32.13 10.60 11.41
C ILE A 195 -32.35 10.76 12.92
N SER A 196 -31.60 10.08 13.76
CA SER A 196 -31.73 10.17 15.22
C SER A 196 -31.54 11.59 15.73
N ILE A 197 -30.44 12.26 15.30
CA ILE A 197 -30.14 13.64 15.68
C ILE A 197 -31.25 14.60 15.22
N ASN A 198 -31.66 14.53 13.96
CA ASN A 198 -32.67 15.43 13.43
C ASN A 198 -34.04 15.21 14.11
N ASN A 199 -34.41 13.96 14.42
CA ASN A 199 -35.67 13.68 15.14
C ASN A 199 -35.63 14.26 16.56
N GLU A 200 -34.53 14.12 17.29
CA GLU A 200 -34.38 14.67 18.64
C GLU A 200 -34.41 16.19 18.62
N MET A 201 -33.68 16.84 17.70
CA MET A 201 -33.72 18.28 17.52
C MET A 201 -35.15 18.77 17.22
N SER A 202 -35.84 18.07 16.30
CA SER A 202 -37.23 18.40 15.93
C SER A 202 -38.22 18.24 17.09
N LEU A 203 -38.01 17.22 17.95
CA LEU A 203 -38.85 17.03 19.15
C LEU A 203 -38.66 18.16 20.15
N ILE A 204 -37.44 18.60 20.41
CA ILE A 204 -37.17 19.73 21.31
C ILE A 204 -37.79 21.00 20.73
N MET A 205 -37.60 21.29 19.44
CA MET A 205 -38.11 22.48 18.77
C MET A 205 -39.65 22.51 18.69
N ARG A 206 -40.32 21.34 18.57
CA ARG A 206 -41.79 21.25 18.49
C ARG A 206 -42.49 21.32 19.84
N LYS A 207 -41.88 20.70 20.87
CA LYS A 207 -42.48 20.65 22.22
C LYS A 207 -42.42 21.99 22.92
N ASN A 208 -41.34 22.73 22.71
CA ASN A 208 -41.06 23.96 23.43
C ASN A 208 -40.83 25.11 22.44
N ARG A 209 -41.76 26.07 22.41
CA ARG A 209 -41.53 27.32 21.70
C ARG A 209 -40.56 28.19 22.51
N PRO A 210 -39.66 28.96 21.83
CA PRO A 210 -38.73 29.85 22.54
C PRO A 210 -39.46 30.73 23.56
N PRO A 211 -38.82 31.02 24.72
CA PRO A 211 -37.47 30.68 25.11
C PRO A 211 -37.34 29.21 25.55
N PHE A 212 -36.26 28.55 25.10
CA PHE A 212 -35.88 27.20 25.56
C PHE A 212 -35.36 27.26 26.99
N THR A 213 -35.47 26.15 27.72
CA THR A 213 -34.75 26.00 29.00
C THR A 213 -33.26 25.86 28.78
N LEU A 214 -32.43 26.18 29.77
CA LEU A 214 -30.98 26.05 29.70
C LEU A 214 -30.53 24.62 29.31
N ASN A 215 -31.24 23.62 29.79
CA ASN A 215 -30.94 22.21 29.46
C ASN A 215 -31.26 21.89 27.99
N GLU A 216 -32.32 22.46 27.43
CA GLU A 216 -32.68 22.28 26.03
C GLU A 216 -31.73 23.01 25.11
N GLU A 217 -31.29 24.22 25.44
CA GLU A 217 -30.29 24.94 24.68
C GLU A 217 -28.95 24.20 24.68
N LYS A 218 -28.53 23.70 25.84
CA LYS A 218 -27.35 22.86 25.94
C LYS A 218 -27.46 21.61 25.08
N ARG A 219 -28.59 20.92 25.13
CA ARG A 219 -28.82 19.71 24.33
C ARG A 219 -28.86 19.99 22.83
N LEU A 220 -29.49 21.08 22.40
CA LEU A 220 -29.47 21.50 20.99
C LEU A 220 -28.04 21.81 20.51
N THR A 221 -27.22 22.44 21.35
CA THR A 221 -25.79 22.70 21.04
C THR A 221 -25.03 21.37 20.88
N GLU A 222 -25.17 20.44 21.82
CA GLU A 222 -24.55 19.11 21.73
C GLU A 222 -24.96 18.37 20.44
N LEU A 223 -26.24 18.39 20.10
CA LEU A 223 -26.78 17.76 18.89
C LEU A 223 -26.21 18.43 17.61
N SER A 224 -26.07 19.75 17.64
CA SER A 224 -25.46 20.51 16.55
C SER A 224 -23.98 20.13 16.37
N ASP A 225 -23.24 20.03 17.46
CA ASP A 225 -21.84 19.63 17.44
C ASP A 225 -21.66 18.18 16.93
N MET A 226 -22.57 17.28 17.33
CA MET A 226 -22.59 15.90 16.82
C MET A 226 -22.96 15.83 15.34
N LYS A 227 -23.76 16.75 14.83
CA LYS A 227 -24.19 16.80 13.43
C LYS A 227 -23.09 17.31 12.49
N GLN A 228 -22.28 18.27 12.91
CA GLN A 228 -21.25 18.88 12.07
C GLN A 228 -20.34 17.89 11.33
N PRO A 229 -19.72 16.87 11.99
CA PRO A 229 -18.91 15.87 11.30
C PRO A 229 -19.71 15.10 10.25
N LEU A 230 -20.98 14.79 10.51
CA LEU A 230 -21.85 14.07 9.59
C LEU A 230 -22.17 14.91 8.35
N ASP A 231 -22.41 16.22 8.54
CA ASP A 231 -22.66 17.16 7.45
C ASP A 231 -21.44 17.29 6.51
N ILE A 232 -20.21 17.15 7.05
CA ILE A 232 -19.00 17.12 6.23
C ILE A 232 -18.97 15.85 5.36
N LEU A 233 -19.23 14.68 5.96
CA LEU A 233 -19.17 13.39 5.27
C LEU A 233 -20.24 13.27 4.17
N GLN A 234 -21.46 13.73 4.42
CA GLN A 234 -22.56 13.63 3.45
C GLN A 234 -22.43 14.54 2.23
N LYS A 235 -21.50 15.50 2.23
CA LYS A 235 -21.25 16.35 1.05
C LYS A 235 -20.83 15.55 -0.18
N ASN A 236 -20.11 14.44 0.05
CA ASN A 236 -19.52 13.63 -1.00
C ASN A 236 -20.09 12.20 -1.07
N PHE A 237 -20.87 11.79 -0.05
CA PHE A 237 -21.51 10.49 0.01
C PHE A 237 -23.03 10.65 0.13
N SER A 238 -23.76 10.13 -0.85
CA SER A 238 -25.23 10.11 -0.80
C SER A 238 -25.71 9.22 0.34
N ILE A 239 -26.57 9.77 1.20
CA ILE A 239 -27.22 9.02 2.28
C ILE A 239 -28.58 8.53 1.75
N PRO A 240 -28.85 7.21 1.70
CA PRO A 240 -30.10 6.69 1.22
C PRO A 240 -31.25 7.06 2.17
N ILE A 241 -32.37 7.53 1.62
CA ILE A 241 -33.57 7.89 2.38
C ILE A 241 -34.71 6.90 2.18
N SER A 242 -34.83 6.29 1.01
CA SER A 242 -35.83 5.27 0.70
C SER A 242 -35.31 3.85 0.85
N ASP A 243 -36.24 2.89 0.96
CA ASP A 243 -35.88 1.46 0.98
C ASP A 243 -35.30 1.00 -0.36
N GLU A 244 -35.68 1.61 -1.48
CA GLU A 244 -35.13 1.33 -2.80
C GLU A 244 -33.65 1.76 -2.89
N GLU A 245 -33.33 2.95 -2.41
CA GLU A 245 -31.93 3.45 -2.35
C GLU A 245 -31.08 2.62 -1.41
N ILE A 246 -31.64 2.17 -0.26
CA ILE A 246 -30.96 1.24 0.66
C ILE A 246 -30.66 -0.07 -0.06
N ASN A 247 -31.64 -0.66 -0.75
CA ASN A 247 -31.44 -1.91 -1.46
C ASN A 247 -30.41 -1.74 -2.61
N THR A 248 -30.43 -0.62 -3.29
CA THR A 248 -29.41 -0.30 -4.33
C THR A 248 -28.02 -0.26 -3.72
N LEU A 249 -27.83 0.46 -2.61
CA LEU A 249 -26.54 0.51 -1.88
C LEU A 249 -26.08 -0.89 -1.46
N LEU A 250 -26.96 -1.69 -0.86
CA LEU A 250 -26.62 -3.01 -0.32
C LEU A 250 -26.20 -4.02 -1.41
N ASN A 251 -26.79 -3.91 -2.61
CA ASN A 251 -26.51 -4.78 -3.74
C ASN A 251 -25.33 -4.29 -4.61
N GLN A 252 -24.85 -3.06 -4.41
CA GLN A 252 -23.73 -2.51 -5.16
C GLN A 252 -22.43 -3.22 -4.76
N LYS A 253 -21.65 -3.66 -5.75
CA LYS A 253 -20.43 -4.45 -5.52
C LYS A 253 -19.16 -3.59 -5.42
N SER A 254 -19.10 -2.49 -6.16
CA SER A 254 -17.95 -1.58 -6.19
C SER A 254 -18.39 -0.13 -6.20
N PHE A 255 -17.49 0.74 -5.78
CA PHE A 255 -17.73 2.18 -5.63
C PHE A 255 -16.59 2.98 -6.23
N ASN A 256 -16.90 4.07 -6.94
CA ASN A 256 -15.86 5.00 -7.39
C ASN A 256 -15.15 5.67 -6.21
N TYR A 257 -15.91 5.90 -5.13
CA TYR A 257 -15.40 6.39 -3.85
C TYR A 257 -16.08 5.64 -2.73
N SER A 258 -15.32 5.18 -1.75
CA SER A 258 -15.82 4.42 -0.61
C SER A 258 -15.39 5.05 0.71
N LEU A 259 -16.31 5.19 1.66
CA LEU A 259 -16.01 5.57 3.04
C LEU A 259 -15.64 4.31 3.81
N ILE A 260 -14.37 3.95 3.81
CA ILE A 260 -13.86 2.72 4.43
C ILE A 260 -13.87 2.81 5.96
N GLY A 261 -13.71 4.03 6.49
CA GLY A 261 -13.79 4.26 7.92
C GLY A 261 -13.91 5.74 8.26
N PHE A 262 -14.53 6.03 9.40
CA PHE A 262 -14.47 7.36 9.99
C PHE A 262 -14.72 7.31 11.49
N ARG A 263 -14.20 8.33 12.19
CA ARG A 263 -14.52 8.60 13.58
C ARG A 263 -15.27 9.90 13.67
N ASP A 264 -16.48 9.82 14.18
CA ASP A 264 -17.39 10.94 14.41
C ASP A 264 -17.03 11.70 15.71
N SER A 265 -15.79 12.13 15.79
CA SER A 265 -15.31 13.02 16.86
C SER A 265 -15.65 14.48 16.51
N PRO A 266 -15.60 15.41 17.47
CA PRO A 266 -15.71 16.84 17.19
C PRO A 266 -14.81 17.23 16.01
N LYS A 267 -15.21 18.22 15.23
CA LYS A 267 -14.59 18.61 13.94
C LYS A 267 -13.07 18.62 13.95
N ALA A 268 -12.46 19.08 15.04
CA ALA A 268 -11.00 19.13 15.19
C ALA A 268 -10.31 17.76 15.16
N ASN A 269 -11.04 16.69 15.47
CA ASN A 269 -10.54 15.33 15.55
C ASN A 269 -11.23 14.36 14.58
N LEU A 270 -12.01 14.88 13.62
CA LEU A 270 -12.61 14.05 12.58
C LEU A 270 -11.53 13.33 11.78
N ARG A 271 -11.69 12.02 11.63
CA ARG A 271 -10.78 11.15 10.87
C ARG A 271 -11.58 10.35 9.87
N ALA A 272 -10.99 10.13 8.70
CA ALA A 272 -11.62 9.32 7.66
C ALA A 272 -10.59 8.52 6.86
N ILE A 273 -11.04 7.39 6.34
CA ILE A 273 -10.34 6.56 5.37
C ILE A 273 -11.25 6.49 4.15
N VAL A 274 -10.76 6.96 3.01
CA VAL A 274 -11.53 6.99 1.76
C VAL A 274 -10.82 6.17 0.70
N GLY A 275 -11.52 5.21 0.13
CA GLY A 275 -11.10 4.46 -1.04
C GLY A 275 -11.49 5.20 -2.33
N VAL A 276 -10.65 5.09 -3.35
CA VAL A 276 -10.85 5.60 -4.71
C VAL A 276 -10.70 4.45 -5.69
N GLY A 277 -11.74 4.12 -6.40
CA GLY A 277 -11.84 2.92 -7.22
C GLY A 277 -12.19 1.68 -6.40
N ASP A 278 -12.18 0.53 -7.05
CA ASP A 278 -12.52 -0.77 -6.46
C ASP A 278 -11.31 -1.36 -5.73
N VAL A 279 -11.17 -1.01 -4.45
CA VAL A 279 -10.03 -1.44 -3.62
C VAL A 279 -10.02 -2.95 -3.41
N ASP A 280 -11.20 -3.57 -3.33
CA ASP A 280 -11.32 -5.01 -3.02
C ASP A 280 -10.92 -5.92 -4.21
N ASN A 281 -10.78 -5.36 -5.44
CA ASN A 281 -10.50 -6.13 -6.66
C ASN A 281 -9.38 -5.54 -7.55
N ALA A 282 -8.78 -4.40 -7.18
CA ALA A 282 -7.80 -3.74 -8.03
C ALA A 282 -6.45 -4.46 -8.03
N ASN A 283 -5.86 -4.66 -9.22
CA ASN A 283 -4.53 -5.26 -9.35
C ASN A 283 -3.42 -4.42 -8.68
N HIS A 284 -3.60 -3.09 -8.65
CA HIS A 284 -2.65 -2.16 -8.06
C HIS A 284 -3.38 -1.29 -7.03
N VAL A 285 -2.89 -1.28 -5.79
CA VAL A 285 -3.48 -0.52 -4.68
C VAL A 285 -2.45 0.40 -4.05
N MET A 286 -2.74 1.70 -4.06
CA MET A 286 -1.96 2.72 -3.35
C MET A 286 -2.57 2.97 -1.98
N VAL A 287 -1.79 2.88 -0.90
CA VAL A 287 -2.22 3.29 0.43
C VAL A 287 -1.47 4.55 0.83
N HIS A 288 -2.12 5.71 0.76
CA HIS A 288 -1.49 7.01 0.98
C HIS A 288 -1.78 7.58 2.37
N THR A 289 -0.72 7.99 3.06
CA THR A 289 -0.79 8.70 4.35
C THR A 289 -0.22 10.10 4.20
N PRO A 290 -1.03 11.16 4.38
CA PRO A 290 -0.59 12.54 4.25
C PRO A 290 0.24 13.01 5.45
N GLY A 291 0.84 14.20 5.34
CA GLY A 291 1.67 14.82 6.36
C GLY A 291 0.90 15.62 7.41
N MET A 292 1.66 16.45 8.14
CA MET A 292 1.13 17.39 9.14
C MET A 292 0.12 18.38 8.56
N ASN A 293 -0.67 19.00 9.43
CA ASN A 293 -1.76 19.92 9.08
C ASN A 293 -2.83 19.34 8.14
N SER A 294 -2.82 18.04 7.91
CA SER A 294 -3.85 17.40 7.10
C SER A 294 -5.14 17.28 7.89
N THR A 295 -6.24 17.70 7.28
CA THR A 295 -7.58 17.63 7.86
C THR A 295 -8.57 17.03 6.88
N VAL A 296 -9.62 16.42 7.42
CA VAL A 296 -10.64 15.74 6.61
C VAL A 296 -11.35 16.73 5.66
N ASP A 297 -11.63 17.95 6.12
CA ASP A 297 -12.33 18.99 5.35
C ASP A 297 -11.47 19.67 4.27
N LYS A 298 -10.14 19.62 4.35
CA LYS A 298 -9.24 20.17 3.32
C LYS A 298 -8.74 19.12 2.35
N ASN A 299 -8.31 17.97 2.88
CA ASN A 299 -7.59 16.96 2.11
C ASN A 299 -8.53 15.93 1.50
N ILE A 300 -9.63 15.59 2.18
CA ILE A 300 -10.60 14.59 1.71
C ILE A 300 -11.82 15.29 1.11
N PHE A 301 -12.58 16.06 1.90
CA PHE A 301 -13.82 16.70 1.50
C PHE A 301 -13.60 18.19 1.27
N GLY A 302 -13.59 18.61 0.01
CA GLY A 302 -13.46 20.02 -0.33
C GLY A 302 -14.74 20.82 -0.11
N LYS A 303 -14.79 22.03 -0.67
CA LYS A 303 -15.96 22.89 -0.62
C LYS A 303 -17.00 22.45 -1.66
N ASN A 304 -18.29 22.64 -1.34
CA ASN A 304 -19.43 22.45 -2.27
C ASN A 304 -19.52 21.04 -2.89
N GLY A 305 -19.22 19.99 -2.13
CA GLY A 305 -19.29 18.61 -2.61
C GLY A 305 -18.12 18.17 -3.52
N ASN A 306 -17.16 19.05 -3.76
CA ASN A 306 -15.94 18.67 -4.47
C ASN A 306 -14.99 17.89 -3.54
N TRP A 307 -14.16 17.02 -4.13
CA TRP A 307 -13.10 16.35 -3.40
C TRP A 307 -12.00 17.32 -3.01
N GLY A 308 -11.42 17.13 -1.82
CA GLY A 308 -10.31 17.92 -1.30
C GLY A 308 -9.01 17.73 -2.08
N GLY A 309 -8.02 18.58 -1.79
CA GLY A 309 -6.73 18.59 -2.48
C GLY A 309 -6.04 17.22 -2.47
N GLY A 310 -6.00 16.56 -1.32
CA GLY A 310 -5.32 15.26 -1.18
C GLY A 310 -5.96 14.14 -2.02
N ILE A 311 -7.28 14.06 -2.09
CA ILE A 311 -7.98 13.11 -2.96
C ILE A 311 -7.74 13.43 -4.44
N ARG A 312 -7.73 14.72 -4.83
CA ARG A 312 -7.43 15.11 -6.21
C ARG A 312 -6.00 14.75 -6.60
N ASP A 313 -5.04 14.99 -5.72
CA ASP A 313 -3.64 14.67 -5.96
C ASP A 313 -3.42 13.15 -6.05
N MET A 314 -4.06 12.37 -5.20
CA MET A 314 -4.05 10.91 -5.33
C MET A 314 -4.66 10.46 -6.66
N ASN A 315 -5.78 11.07 -7.10
CA ASN A 315 -6.36 10.78 -8.40
C ASN A 315 -5.41 11.05 -9.57
N ASN A 316 -4.54 12.07 -9.49
CA ASN A 316 -3.51 12.31 -10.51
C ASN A 316 -2.56 11.11 -10.63
N ILE A 317 -2.13 10.54 -9.49
CA ILE A 317 -1.28 9.34 -9.47
C ILE A 317 -2.00 8.14 -10.09
N LEU A 318 -3.24 7.88 -9.66
CA LEU A 318 -4.02 6.75 -10.18
C LEU A 318 -4.29 6.88 -11.69
N GLN A 319 -4.53 8.08 -12.21
CA GLN A 319 -4.66 8.35 -13.64
C GLN A 319 -3.36 8.09 -14.39
N LEU A 320 -2.23 8.60 -13.88
CA LEU A 320 -0.91 8.35 -14.47
C LEU A 320 -0.59 6.85 -14.51
N THR A 321 -0.88 6.14 -13.42
CA THR A 321 -0.66 4.69 -13.34
C THR A 321 -1.46 3.96 -14.43
N ARG A 322 -2.74 4.30 -14.60
CA ARG A 322 -3.57 3.75 -15.69
C ARG A 322 -3.00 4.07 -17.07
N MET A 323 -2.48 5.29 -17.26
CA MET A 323 -1.84 5.70 -18.53
C MET A 323 -0.57 4.88 -18.79
N ILE A 324 0.23 4.61 -17.77
CA ILE A 324 1.44 3.76 -17.87
C ILE A 324 1.04 2.33 -18.25
N LEU A 325 0.10 1.73 -17.51
CA LEU A 325 -0.38 0.38 -17.75
C LEU A 325 -1.01 0.22 -19.14
N SER A 326 -1.76 1.23 -19.62
CA SER A 326 -2.41 1.20 -20.93
C SER A 326 -1.44 1.11 -22.11
N LYS A 327 -0.18 1.48 -21.90
CA LYS A 327 0.91 1.42 -22.90
C LYS A 327 1.71 0.10 -22.80
N SER A 328 1.32 -0.83 -21.94
CA SER A 328 2.00 -2.10 -21.68
C SER A 328 1.09 -3.31 -21.95
N ASP A 329 1.63 -4.51 -21.79
CA ASP A 329 0.90 -5.79 -21.81
C ASP A 329 -0.09 -5.94 -20.62
N ARG A 330 -0.01 -5.04 -19.63
CA ARG A 330 -0.85 -4.99 -18.44
C ARG A 330 -2.00 -3.97 -18.55
N LYS A 331 -2.41 -3.61 -19.76
CA LYS A 331 -3.46 -2.61 -20.06
C LYS A 331 -4.82 -2.89 -19.40
N ASP A 332 -5.11 -4.15 -19.09
CA ASP A 332 -6.37 -4.59 -18.48
C ASP A 332 -6.30 -4.61 -16.94
N GLN A 333 -5.15 -4.27 -16.36
CA GLN A 333 -5.00 -4.20 -14.91
C GLN A 333 -5.63 -2.92 -14.34
N SER A 334 -6.36 -3.11 -13.25
CA SER A 334 -7.09 -2.05 -12.55
C SER A 334 -6.26 -1.41 -11.45
N VAL A 335 -6.58 -0.14 -11.14
CA VAL A 335 -5.85 0.67 -10.17
C VAL A 335 -6.83 1.33 -9.21
N ALA A 336 -6.58 1.19 -7.91
CA ALA A 336 -7.31 1.85 -6.84
C ALA A 336 -6.36 2.50 -5.82
N GLY A 337 -6.92 3.31 -4.93
CA GLY A 337 -6.15 3.93 -3.87
C GLY A 337 -6.94 4.12 -2.58
N ILE A 338 -6.25 4.20 -1.46
CA ILE A 338 -6.78 4.51 -0.15
C ILE A 338 -6.11 5.78 0.37
N TYR A 339 -6.90 6.81 0.65
CA TYR A 339 -6.43 8.00 1.36
C TYR A 339 -6.68 7.82 2.85
N ASN A 340 -5.59 7.60 3.61
CA ASN A 340 -5.65 7.26 5.03
C ASN A 340 -5.38 8.49 5.91
N LEU A 341 -6.44 9.06 6.48
CA LEU A 341 -6.35 10.07 7.53
C LEU A 341 -6.98 9.56 8.83
N ASN A 342 -6.56 8.36 9.26
CA ASN A 342 -7.01 7.73 10.51
C ASN A 342 -6.06 7.98 11.69
N TYR A 343 -5.33 9.07 11.66
CA TYR A 343 -4.47 9.53 12.75
C TYR A 343 -4.66 11.02 13.02
N VAL A 344 -4.20 11.52 14.14
CA VAL A 344 -4.15 12.96 14.41
C VAL A 344 -2.88 13.50 13.78
N ALA A 345 -3.02 14.18 12.65
CA ALA A 345 -1.90 14.87 12.04
C ALA A 345 -1.46 16.01 12.97
N PRO A 346 -0.17 16.07 13.38
CA PRO A 346 0.30 17.16 14.21
C PRO A 346 0.15 18.51 13.49
N SER A 347 0.00 19.58 14.25
CA SER A 347 -0.11 20.94 13.71
C SER A 347 1.08 21.80 14.12
N TRP A 348 1.35 22.88 13.36
CA TRP A 348 2.37 23.87 13.75
C TRP A 348 2.07 24.52 15.11
N ASN A 349 0.80 24.75 15.44
CA ASN A 349 0.42 25.33 16.71
C ASN A 349 0.77 24.41 17.88
N ASP A 350 0.59 23.09 17.70
CA ASP A 350 0.96 22.12 18.73
C ASP A 350 2.47 22.04 18.94
N THR A 351 3.26 22.29 17.88
CA THR A 351 4.73 22.24 17.94
C THR A 351 5.34 23.28 18.86
N PHE A 352 4.73 24.48 18.95
CA PHE A 352 5.25 25.57 19.75
C PHE A 352 4.71 25.62 21.19
N PHE A 353 3.56 25.00 21.45
CA PHE A 353 2.84 25.15 22.72
C PHE A 353 2.61 23.85 23.48
N ASN A 354 2.85 22.69 22.87
CA ASN A 354 2.60 21.40 23.51
C ASN A 354 3.62 20.35 23.07
N THR A 355 4.45 19.88 24.00
CA THR A 355 5.52 18.91 23.72
C THR A 355 4.99 17.55 23.23
N ASP A 356 3.81 17.14 23.67
CA ASP A 356 3.22 15.84 23.32
C ASP A 356 2.53 15.85 21.95
N GLY A 357 2.09 17.04 21.49
CA GLY A 357 1.49 17.25 20.16
C GLY A 357 2.46 17.72 19.08
N SER A 358 3.74 17.89 19.42
CA SER A 358 4.76 18.43 18.52
C SER A 358 5.02 17.50 17.31
N VAL A 359 5.28 18.09 16.15
CA VAL A 359 5.79 17.38 14.97
C VAL A 359 7.15 16.71 15.21
N LEU A 360 7.86 17.11 16.26
CA LEU A 360 9.11 16.50 16.70
C LEU A 360 8.86 15.23 17.53
N SER A 361 7.62 14.99 17.98
CA SER A 361 7.25 13.79 18.72
C SER A 361 6.92 12.64 17.76
N ASN A 362 7.43 11.46 18.07
CA ASN A 362 7.14 10.23 17.33
C ASN A 362 5.85 9.51 17.80
N GLU A 363 5.19 9.99 18.85
CA GLU A 363 4.06 9.28 19.48
C GLU A 363 2.83 9.21 18.57
N HIS A 364 2.47 10.32 17.90
CA HIS A 364 1.38 10.32 16.92
C HIS A 364 1.66 9.42 15.71
N ALA A 365 2.94 9.37 15.28
CA ALA A 365 3.36 8.47 14.21
C ALA A 365 3.24 7.00 14.65
N LYS A 366 3.68 6.65 15.85
CA LYS A 366 3.60 5.28 16.39
C LYS A 366 2.16 4.81 16.59
N ASP A 367 1.26 5.68 17.08
CA ASP A 367 -0.17 5.35 17.21
C ASP A 367 -0.84 5.19 15.85
N GLY A 368 -0.56 6.09 14.90
CA GLY A 368 -1.03 5.99 13.52
C GLY A 368 -0.51 4.75 12.80
N ALA A 369 0.75 4.38 13.06
CA ALA A 369 1.40 3.22 12.47
C ALA A 369 0.69 1.89 12.78
N LYS A 370 0.22 1.70 14.02
CA LYS A 370 -0.56 0.52 14.41
C LYS A 370 -1.85 0.38 13.60
N LYS A 371 -2.47 1.52 13.26
CA LYS A 371 -3.71 1.55 12.48
C LYS A 371 -3.44 1.34 11.00
N LEU A 372 -2.34 1.91 10.49
CA LEU A 372 -1.94 1.75 9.09
C LEU A 372 -1.49 0.32 8.80
N SER A 373 -0.65 -0.28 9.65
CA SER A 373 -0.23 -1.68 9.46
C SER A 373 -1.44 -2.61 9.41
N ARG A 374 -2.38 -2.46 10.37
CA ARG A 374 -3.61 -3.25 10.40
C ARG A 374 -4.53 -2.99 9.19
N LEU A 375 -4.55 -1.76 8.66
CA LEU A 375 -5.27 -1.45 7.42
C LEU A 375 -4.65 -2.17 6.21
N CYS A 376 -3.31 -2.19 6.08
CA CYS A 376 -2.61 -2.93 5.02
C CYS A 376 -2.90 -4.43 5.12
N ASP A 377 -2.78 -5.01 6.32
CA ASP A 377 -3.12 -6.42 6.56
C ASP A 377 -4.59 -6.70 6.17
N ALA A 378 -5.51 -5.78 6.50
CA ALA A 378 -6.92 -5.93 6.17
C ALA A 378 -7.17 -5.89 4.66
N VAL A 379 -6.52 -4.99 3.92
CA VAL A 379 -6.62 -4.94 2.46
C VAL A 379 -6.11 -6.25 1.87
N GLN A 380 -4.93 -6.71 2.29
CA GLN A 380 -4.37 -7.98 1.82
C GLN A 380 -5.28 -9.18 2.10
N THR A 381 -5.84 -9.26 3.32
CA THR A 381 -6.67 -10.39 3.76
C THR A 381 -8.03 -10.43 3.06
N THR A 382 -8.64 -9.26 2.79
CA THR A 382 -10.00 -9.17 2.23
C THR A 382 -10.04 -9.03 0.72
N HIS A 383 -8.90 -8.78 0.08
CA HIS A 383 -8.80 -8.59 -1.36
C HIS A 383 -9.10 -9.89 -2.14
N ASN A 384 -9.76 -9.75 -3.29
CA ASN A 384 -9.98 -10.87 -4.21
C ASN A 384 -8.75 -11.09 -5.10
N GLY A 385 -7.77 -11.78 -4.59
CA GLY A 385 -6.46 -12.01 -5.23
C GLY A 385 -5.33 -11.37 -4.43
N ASP A 386 -4.18 -11.18 -5.09
CA ASP A 386 -2.98 -10.58 -4.50
C ASP A 386 -2.73 -9.22 -5.18
N PRO A 387 -3.06 -8.09 -4.53
CA PRO A 387 -2.86 -6.78 -5.13
C PRO A 387 -1.39 -6.37 -5.04
N HIS A 388 -0.84 -5.77 -6.08
CA HIS A 388 0.40 -5.02 -5.95
C HIS A 388 0.16 -3.77 -5.10
N MET A 389 0.51 -3.86 -3.80
CA MET A 389 0.21 -2.83 -2.81
C MET A 389 1.43 -1.95 -2.51
N ILE A 390 1.31 -0.64 -2.81
CA ILE A 390 2.34 0.35 -2.48
C ILE A 390 1.83 1.28 -1.39
N VAL A 391 2.54 1.30 -0.26
CA VAL A 391 2.36 2.33 0.77
C VAL A 391 3.07 3.60 0.33
N THR A 392 2.40 4.73 0.43
CA THR A 392 3.01 6.03 0.15
C THR A 392 2.85 6.97 1.34
N GLY A 393 3.91 7.69 1.65
CA GLY A 393 3.94 8.66 2.74
C GLY A 393 4.48 10.01 2.32
N HIS A 394 3.76 11.08 2.67
CA HIS A 394 4.23 12.44 2.49
C HIS A 394 4.61 13.06 3.83
N SER A 395 5.77 13.73 3.91
CA SER A 395 6.16 14.48 5.09
C SER A 395 6.09 13.61 6.36
N TYR A 396 5.43 14.06 7.44
CA TYR A 396 5.20 13.29 8.66
C TYR A 396 4.48 11.94 8.41
N GLY A 397 3.68 11.87 7.34
CA GLY A 397 3.05 10.61 6.91
C GLY A 397 4.07 9.56 6.48
N SER A 398 5.25 9.95 5.99
CA SER A 398 6.32 9.00 5.68
C SER A 398 6.93 8.39 6.93
N LEU A 399 7.14 9.17 8.00
CA LEU A 399 7.57 8.65 9.29
C LEU A 399 6.57 7.64 9.87
N LEU A 400 5.28 7.97 9.82
CA LEU A 400 4.20 7.08 10.26
C LEU A 400 4.19 5.78 9.45
N SER A 401 4.32 5.88 8.12
CA SER A 401 4.36 4.73 7.23
C SER A 401 5.57 3.83 7.50
N ALA A 402 6.75 4.40 7.74
CA ALA A 402 7.94 3.64 8.11
C ALA A 402 7.72 2.83 9.40
N TYR A 403 7.14 3.43 10.44
CA TYR A 403 6.79 2.69 11.66
C TYR A 403 5.70 1.61 11.43
N ALA A 404 4.79 1.80 10.46
CA ALA A 404 3.79 0.80 10.09
C ALA A 404 4.44 -0.41 9.41
N LEU A 405 5.38 -0.16 8.49
CA LEU A 405 6.09 -1.21 7.74
C LEU A 405 7.02 -2.07 8.59
N ASN A 406 7.34 -1.65 9.81
CA ASN A 406 7.99 -2.52 10.81
C ASN A 406 7.04 -3.57 11.42
N ARG A 407 5.74 -3.51 11.12
CA ARG A 407 4.68 -4.27 11.78
C ARG A 407 3.87 -5.15 10.83
N THR A 408 4.04 -4.96 9.53
CA THR A 408 3.33 -5.70 8.48
C THR A 408 4.29 -6.06 7.35
N THR A 409 3.97 -7.13 6.65
CA THR A 409 4.64 -7.57 5.41
C THR A 409 3.68 -7.54 4.22
N ALA A 410 2.48 -6.99 4.41
CA ALA A 410 1.45 -6.98 3.37
C ALA A 410 1.79 -6.11 2.15
N PRO A 411 2.41 -4.91 2.29
CA PRO A 411 2.77 -4.09 1.13
C PRO A 411 3.99 -4.64 0.38
N ASP A 412 3.98 -4.53 -0.96
CA ASP A 412 5.08 -4.91 -1.84
C ASP A 412 6.16 -3.84 -1.94
N GLY A 413 5.83 -2.59 -1.66
CA GLY A 413 6.78 -1.50 -1.72
C GLY A 413 6.35 -0.26 -0.94
N TYR A 414 7.33 0.62 -0.76
CA TYR A 414 7.16 1.86 -0.02
C TYR A 414 7.72 3.05 -0.78
N THR A 415 6.95 4.11 -0.89
CA THR A 415 7.38 5.37 -1.52
C THR A 415 7.22 6.53 -0.55
N ALA A 416 8.33 7.14 -0.15
CA ALA A 416 8.37 8.33 0.70
C ALA A 416 8.73 9.56 -0.11
N PHE A 417 8.00 10.65 0.08
CA PHE A 417 8.34 11.93 -0.56
C PHE A 417 8.23 13.09 0.43
N GLY A 418 9.22 13.98 0.38
CA GLY A 418 9.44 15.00 1.37
C GLY A 418 9.62 14.48 2.80
N PRO A 419 10.32 13.35 3.05
CA PRO A 419 10.36 12.74 4.36
C PRO A 419 11.24 13.52 5.34
N PRO A 420 10.80 13.66 6.63
CA PRO A 420 11.62 14.25 7.70
C PRO A 420 12.59 13.26 8.34
N GLY A 421 12.70 12.06 7.81
CA GLY A 421 13.35 10.89 8.38
C GLY A 421 12.35 9.78 8.72
N PHE A 422 12.86 8.55 8.95
CA PHE A 422 12.03 7.36 9.26
C PHE A 422 12.01 6.99 10.75
N GLY A 423 12.61 7.83 11.58
CA GLY A 423 12.69 7.63 13.02
C GLY A 423 13.79 6.66 13.46
N LYS A 424 14.06 6.63 14.77
CA LYS A 424 15.07 5.75 15.35
C LYS A 424 14.65 4.29 15.16
N GLY A 425 15.44 3.54 14.43
CA GLY A 425 15.16 2.14 14.08
C GLY A 425 14.25 1.96 12.86
N GLY A 426 13.73 3.06 12.25
CA GLY A 426 12.89 2.98 11.05
C GLY A 426 13.61 2.41 9.83
N ASN A 427 14.89 2.70 9.67
CA ASN A 427 15.67 2.29 8.50
C ASN A 427 16.03 0.81 8.47
N SER A 428 16.44 0.25 9.60
CA SER A 428 17.01 -1.10 9.66
C SER A 428 15.97 -2.20 9.75
N ASN A 429 14.69 -1.85 9.91
CA ASN A 429 13.63 -2.81 10.24
C ASN A 429 12.37 -2.65 9.37
N LEU A 430 12.47 -1.99 8.20
CA LEU A 430 11.38 -2.02 7.23
C LEU A 430 11.24 -3.46 6.71
N ASN A 431 10.06 -4.06 6.85
CA ASN A 431 9.76 -5.37 6.29
C ASN A 431 9.57 -5.26 4.76
N MET A 432 10.59 -4.70 4.08
CA MET A 432 10.62 -4.50 2.63
C MET A 432 11.83 -5.21 2.03
N LEU A 433 11.64 -5.73 0.83
CA LEU A 433 12.76 -6.28 0.06
C LEU A 433 13.70 -5.17 -0.41
N PRO A 434 15.00 -5.45 -0.60
CA PRO A 434 15.93 -4.52 -1.24
C PRO A 434 15.38 -4.05 -2.60
N GLY A 435 15.54 -2.74 -2.90
CA GLY A 435 15.01 -2.15 -4.13
C GLY A 435 13.50 -1.84 -4.13
N HIS A 436 12.79 -2.05 -3.01
CA HIS A 436 11.36 -1.77 -2.87
C HIS A 436 11.04 -0.56 -1.99
N VAL A 437 12.05 0.21 -1.58
CA VAL A 437 11.90 1.47 -0.84
C VAL A 437 12.38 2.62 -1.72
N PHE A 438 11.47 3.52 -2.05
CA PHE A 438 11.70 4.64 -2.96
C PHE A 438 11.57 5.96 -2.20
N VAL A 439 12.54 6.87 -2.41
CA VAL A 439 12.59 8.16 -1.72
C VAL A 439 12.73 9.30 -2.73
N GLY A 440 11.94 10.36 -2.57
CA GLY A 440 12.05 11.55 -3.39
C GLY A 440 12.01 12.84 -2.56
N GLY A 441 12.92 13.77 -2.87
CA GLY A 441 12.98 15.10 -2.26
C GLY A 441 12.98 16.19 -3.33
N ALA A 442 12.06 17.15 -3.21
CA ALA A 442 11.99 18.26 -4.15
C ALA A 442 13.01 19.35 -3.78
N ARG A 443 13.52 20.04 -4.79
CA ARG A 443 14.39 21.20 -4.59
C ARG A 443 13.69 22.26 -3.76
N GLY A 444 14.38 22.77 -2.73
CA GLY A 444 13.83 23.78 -1.84
C GLY A 444 12.81 23.24 -0.83
N ASP A 445 12.69 21.93 -0.68
CA ASP A 445 11.90 21.32 0.38
C ASP A 445 12.69 21.36 1.69
N PRO A 446 12.26 22.16 2.71
CA PRO A 446 13.00 22.29 3.96
C PRO A 446 12.89 21.07 4.88
N VAL A 447 11.98 20.15 4.59
CA VAL A 447 11.70 18.94 5.37
C VAL A 447 12.50 17.76 4.84
N ALA A 448 12.51 17.58 3.53
CA ALA A 448 13.30 16.55 2.86
C ALA A 448 14.79 16.81 3.12
N GLY A 449 15.45 15.97 3.86
CA GLY A 449 16.85 16.15 4.26
C GLY A 449 17.08 16.81 5.62
N SER A 450 16.00 17.14 6.35
CA SER A 450 16.11 17.79 7.66
C SER A 450 16.62 16.88 8.78
N ALA A 451 16.62 15.58 8.65
CA ALA A 451 16.98 14.61 9.69
C ALA A 451 16.30 14.85 11.07
N TRP A 452 15.14 15.51 11.09
CA TRP A 452 14.42 15.85 12.32
C TRP A 452 14.02 14.62 13.15
N HIS A 453 13.92 13.48 12.52
CA HIS A 453 13.55 12.20 13.14
C HIS A 453 14.68 11.17 13.08
N ASN A 454 15.91 11.61 13.34
CA ASN A 454 17.10 10.80 13.70
C ASN A 454 17.68 9.87 12.64
N THR A 455 17.18 9.84 11.45
CA THR A 455 17.82 9.10 10.36
C THR A 455 17.37 9.70 9.05
N PRO A 456 18.32 10.22 8.25
CA PRO A 456 17.96 10.46 6.89
C PRO A 456 17.48 9.12 6.32
N PRO A 457 16.39 9.09 5.58
CA PRO A 457 16.66 9.19 4.21
C PRO A 457 16.65 10.67 3.90
N SER A 458 17.80 11.25 3.86
CA SER A 458 17.92 12.52 3.18
C SER A 458 17.47 12.28 1.75
N ALA A 459 16.88 13.29 1.15
CA ALA A 459 16.82 13.36 -0.31
C ALA A 459 18.24 13.41 -0.92
N ILE A 460 19.27 13.37 -0.09
CA ILE A 460 20.68 13.24 -0.46
C ILE A 460 20.96 11.74 -0.46
N PRO A 461 21.42 11.17 -1.59
CA PRO A 461 21.80 9.76 -1.68
C PRO A 461 22.79 9.43 -0.56
N ASP A 462 22.35 8.64 0.41
CA ASP A 462 23.24 8.02 1.39
C ASP A 462 23.66 6.68 0.80
N HIS A 463 24.91 6.57 0.36
CA HIS A 463 25.48 5.38 -0.26
C HIS A 463 25.49 4.12 0.65
N ASN A 464 25.00 4.25 1.88
CA ASN A 464 24.97 3.17 2.87
C ASN A 464 23.56 2.61 3.12
N VAL A 465 22.53 3.02 2.37
CA VAL A 465 21.15 2.56 2.57
C VAL A 465 20.57 2.03 1.27
N ASP A 466 19.93 0.85 1.35
CA ASP A 466 19.24 0.19 0.24
C ASP A 466 17.93 0.90 -0.15
N TYR A 467 18.01 2.21 -0.47
CA TYR A 467 16.90 3.00 -0.96
C TYR A 467 17.13 3.42 -2.41
N GLU A 468 16.05 3.38 -3.18
CA GLU A 468 16.04 3.88 -4.54
C GLU A 468 15.62 5.36 -4.53
N HIS A 469 16.48 6.26 -5.01
CA HIS A 469 16.18 7.68 -5.10
C HIS A 469 15.61 8.05 -6.46
N PHE A 470 14.40 8.61 -6.47
CA PHE A 470 13.77 9.06 -7.71
C PHE A 470 13.82 10.57 -7.87
N SER A 471 14.03 11.01 -9.12
CA SER A 471 14.10 12.42 -9.47
C SER A 471 12.77 13.15 -9.28
N THR A 472 12.87 14.38 -8.81
CA THR A 472 11.77 15.35 -8.73
C THR A 472 12.00 16.55 -9.66
N GLU A 473 13.12 16.57 -10.39
CA GLU A 473 13.48 17.63 -11.33
C GLU A 473 12.71 17.49 -12.66
N LYS A 474 12.68 18.57 -13.45
CA LYS A 474 12.06 18.52 -14.78
C LYS A 474 12.68 17.41 -15.62
N TRP A 475 11.85 16.58 -16.20
CA TRP A 475 12.28 15.41 -16.95
C TRP A 475 11.53 15.28 -18.28
N LYS A 476 12.20 14.76 -19.28
CA LYS A 476 11.63 14.40 -20.58
C LYS A 476 11.71 12.89 -20.74
N SER A 477 10.57 12.26 -20.93
CA SER A 477 10.50 10.81 -21.12
C SER A 477 11.15 10.38 -22.45
N PRO A 478 11.53 9.12 -22.58
CA PRO A 478 12.01 8.56 -23.84
C PRO A 478 11.02 8.73 -25.00
N SER A 479 9.70 8.78 -24.71
CA SER A 479 8.63 9.05 -25.69
C SER A 479 8.48 10.53 -26.04
N GLY A 480 9.24 11.42 -25.39
CA GLY A 480 9.25 12.85 -25.66
C GLY A 480 8.29 13.69 -24.81
N GLU A 481 7.51 13.08 -23.92
CA GLU A 481 6.62 13.78 -22.99
C GLU A 481 7.44 14.53 -21.93
N VAL A 482 7.03 15.75 -21.59
CA VAL A 482 7.73 16.60 -20.61
C VAL A 482 6.94 16.64 -19.32
N TYR A 483 7.62 16.32 -18.22
CA TYR A 483 7.10 16.38 -16.86
C TYR A 483 7.76 17.54 -16.12
N ALA A 484 6.96 18.32 -15.40
CA ALA A 484 7.46 19.48 -14.67
C ALA A 484 8.24 19.06 -13.42
N GLY A 485 9.23 19.84 -13.03
CA GLY A 485 9.89 19.67 -11.74
C GLY A 485 8.97 20.02 -10.57
N SER A 486 9.28 19.47 -9.40
CA SER A 486 8.65 19.81 -8.12
C SER A 486 9.52 20.81 -7.37
N TYR A 487 8.89 21.71 -6.63
CA TYR A 487 9.60 22.66 -5.79
C TYR A 487 8.92 22.79 -4.41
N GLY A 488 9.73 22.85 -3.36
CA GLY A 488 9.22 22.97 -1.98
C GLY A 488 8.50 21.71 -1.50
N HIS A 489 7.77 21.85 -0.39
CA HIS A 489 7.26 20.70 0.38
C HIS A 489 5.93 20.11 -0.10
N SER A 490 5.23 20.73 -1.04
CA SER A 490 3.85 20.36 -1.37
C SER A 490 3.62 19.96 -2.82
N GLU A 491 4.65 20.02 -3.66
CA GLU A 491 4.51 19.86 -5.10
C GLU A 491 4.89 18.46 -5.63
N TYR A 492 4.49 17.39 -4.93
CA TYR A 492 4.88 16.03 -5.33
C TYR A 492 3.83 15.31 -6.20
N MET A 493 2.54 15.46 -5.89
CA MET A 493 1.47 14.71 -6.55
C MET A 493 0.50 15.59 -7.35
N ASN A 494 0.56 16.91 -7.17
CA ASN A 494 -0.30 17.85 -7.88
C ASN A 494 0.16 18.06 -9.32
N LYS A 495 -0.71 18.65 -10.14
CA LYS A 495 -0.35 19.22 -11.44
C LYS A 495 0.11 20.65 -11.27
N THR A 496 0.83 21.14 -12.27
CA THR A 496 1.07 22.58 -12.45
C THR A 496 -0.22 23.32 -12.79
N ASP A 497 -0.22 24.65 -12.69
CA ASP A 497 -1.40 25.47 -12.99
C ASP A 497 -1.86 25.34 -14.46
N ASP A 498 -0.93 25.09 -15.37
CA ASP A 498 -1.17 24.81 -16.80
C ASP A 498 -1.49 23.32 -17.09
N GLY A 499 -1.66 22.50 -16.04
CA GLY A 499 -2.18 21.14 -16.14
C GLY A 499 -1.15 20.04 -16.40
N HIS A 500 0.14 20.35 -16.44
CA HIS A 500 1.19 19.34 -16.61
C HIS A 500 1.39 18.49 -15.35
N TYR A 501 1.64 17.22 -15.55
CA TYR A 501 2.08 16.32 -14.46
C TYR A 501 3.52 16.62 -14.07
N ARG A 502 3.86 16.34 -12.81
CA ARG A 502 5.22 16.47 -12.28
C ARG A 502 5.99 15.16 -12.41
N THR A 503 7.31 15.26 -12.48
CA THR A 503 8.22 14.10 -12.54
C THR A 503 8.06 13.20 -11.32
N SER A 504 7.94 13.78 -10.12
CA SER A 504 7.67 13.04 -8.89
C SER A 504 6.36 12.24 -8.98
N ALA A 505 5.29 12.85 -9.51
CA ALA A 505 4.01 12.16 -9.69
C ALA A 505 4.13 10.99 -10.69
N TYR A 506 4.91 11.17 -11.76
CA TYR A 506 5.15 10.12 -12.73
C TYR A 506 5.97 8.95 -12.14
N ASN A 507 7.01 9.24 -11.34
CA ASN A 507 7.77 8.21 -10.64
C ASN A 507 6.91 7.42 -9.65
N ILE A 508 6.11 8.12 -8.82
CA ILE A 508 5.17 7.46 -7.90
C ILE A 508 4.19 6.55 -8.66
N ALA A 509 3.66 7.03 -9.78
CA ALA A 509 2.75 6.24 -10.62
C ALA A 509 3.44 5.04 -11.30
N SER A 510 4.69 5.18 -11.72
CA SER A 510 5.50 4.10 -12.30
C SER A 510 5.79 3.01 -11.28
N ILE A 511 6.14 3.40 -10.04
CA ILE A 511 6.33 2.47 -8.92
C ILE A 511 5.02 1.74 -8.62
N LEU A 512 3.89 2.45 -8.54
CA LEU A 512 2.57 1.82 -8.33
C LEU A 512 2.19 0.87 -9.48
N ALA A 513 2.62 1.16 -10.71
CA ALA A 513 2.44 0.25 -11.84
C ALA A 513 3.38 -0.97 -11.79
N GLY A 514 4.26 -1.11 -10.81
CA GLY A 514 5.22 -2.20 -10.72
C GLY A 514 6.40 -2.12 -11.69
N ASN A 515 6.69 -0.91 -12.22
CA ASN A 515 7.81 -0.68 -13.14
C ASN A 515 9.07 -0.16 -12.43
N GLY A 516 9.02 0.07 -11.12
CA GLY A 516 10.04 0.84 -10.43
C GLY A 516 10.00 2.33 -10.78
N MET A 517 11.05 3.06 -10.46
CA MET A 517 11.17 4.47 -10.84
C MET A 517 11.50 4.62 -12.33
N ALA A 518 10.89 5.62 -12.97
CA ALA A 518 11.08 5.90 -14.39
C ALA A 518 12.18 6.95 -14.66
N ALA A 519 12.39 7.86 -13.71
CA ALA A 519 13.43 8.88 -13.75
C ALA A 519 14.24 8.82 -12.45
N PRO A 520 15.39 8.12 -12.43
CA PRO A 520 16.27 8.08 -11.27
C PRO A 520 16.86 9.47 -10.99
N GLU A 521 17.29 9.70 -9.78
CA GLU A 521 18.09 10.87 -9.42
C GLU A 521 19.51 10.70 -10.02
N ASN A 522 20.04 11.75 -10.71
CA ASN A 522 21.36 11.72 -11.33
C ASN A 522 22.48 11.96 -10.31
#